data_9e8cb8ec5fd93beecab8d8cb17e10ba8
#
_entry.id   9e8cb8ec5fd93beecab8d8cb17e10ba8
#
_cell.length_a   1.000
_cell.length_b   1.000
_cell.length_c   1.000
_cell.angle_alpha   90.00
_cell.angle_beta   90.00
_cell.angle_gamma   90.00
#
_symmetry.space_group_name_H-M   'P 1'
#
loop_
_entity.id
_entity.type
_entity.pdbx_description
1 polymer ?
#
loop_
_entity_poly.entity_id
_entity_poly.type
_entity_poly.pdbx_seq_one_letter_code
_entity_poly.pdbx_strand_id
1 'polypeptide(L)'
;LSNLDAKLRASMRIRISDLHKQLKKSGKPATTVYVTHDQTEAMTMGDRICVMKLGHIMQVDTPDNLYHKPKNMFVAGFIGAPEMNIRKSVLVEKAGQLHIAIGDESMPLNAEKQEKVAAYAGKEIFFGVRPEFVSLSDEPFPNGGCSGEMVRVENMGHEFFVYLKVADYELTARIPSDEAKPMIDKGLHRKVYFTFDMNKCHIFDAKTEQNLSL
;
A
#
# COMPACT_ATOMS: atom_id res chain seq x y z
N LEU A 1 -7.35 23.42 11.32
CA LEU A 1 -7.71 22.24 12.14
C LEU A 1 -6.50 21.59 12.83
N SER A 2 -5.26 21.81 12.35
CA SER A 2 -4.03 21.18 12.90
C SER A 2 -3.80 21.37 14.40
N ASN A 3 -4.33 22.43 15.00
CA ASN A 3 -4.18 22.78 16.42
C ASN A 3 -5.38 22.35 17.28
N LEU A 4 -6.34 21.59 16.73
CA LEU A 4 -7.51 21.14 17.48
C LEU A 4 -7.25 19.73 18.06
N ASP A 5 -7.89 19.47 19.21
CA ASP A 5 -7.96 18.14 19.80
C ASP A 5 -8.51 17.10 18.79
N ALA A 6 -7.99 15.89 18.80
CA ALA A 6 -8.37 14.80 17.91
C ALA A 6 -9.89 14.53 17.90
N LYS A 7 -10.53 14.62 19.08
CA LYS A 7 -11.99 14.46 19.23
C LYS A 7 -12.75 15.58 18.52
N LEU A 8 -12.27 16.81 18.64
CA LEU A 8 -12.90 17.96 18.00
C LEU A 8 -12.72 17.92 16.48
N ARG A 9 -11.53 17.50 15.99
CA ARG A 9 -11.30 17.26 14.55
C ARG A 9 -12.26 16.21 13.99
N ALA A 10 -12.43 15.08 14.67
CA ALA A 10 -13.37 14.03 14.26
C ALA A 10 -14.82 14.55 14.19
N SER A 11 -15.27 15.33 15.19
CA SER A 11 -16.61 15.91 15.20
C SER A 11 -16.83 16.94 14.10
N MET A 12 -15.81 17.74 13.81
CA MET A 12 -15.86 18.74 12.71
C MET A 12 -15.96 18.08 11.32
N ARG A 13 -15.20 16.98 11.08
CA ARG A 13 -15.33 16.20 9.84
C ARG A 13 -16.76 15.74 9.62
N ILE A 14 -17.39 15.16 10.64
CA ILE A 14 -18.78 14.70 10.56
C ILE A 14 -19.72 15.85 10.24
N ARG A 15 -19.61 17.00 10.94
CA ARG A 15 -20.46 18.18 10.72
C ARG A 15 -20.34 18.73 9.30
N ILE A 16 -19.12 18.84 8.77
CA ILE A 16 -18.90 19.33 7.39
C ILE A 16 -19.53 18.37 6.37
N SER A 17 -19.31 17.06 6.55
CA SER A 17 -19.91 16.04 5.70
C SER A 17 -21.45 16.07 5.72
N ASP A 18 -22.04 16.23 6.90
CA ASP A 18 -23.49 16.32 7.07
C ASP A 18 -24.07 17.60 6.47
N LEU A 19 -23.40 18.74 6.63
CA LEU A 19 -23.78 19.99 5.99
C LEU A 19 -23.83 19.84 4.46
N HIS A 20 -22.80 19.24 3.87
CA HIS A 20 -22.75 19.00 2.42
C HIS A 20 -23.91 18.11 1.97
N LYS A 21 -24.20 17.01 2.71
CA LYS A 21 -25.34 16.13 2.42
C LYS A 21 -26.69 16.85 2.54
N GLN A 22 -26.86 17.74 3.53
CA GLN A 22 -28.08 18.52 3.72
C GLN A 22 -28.29 19.51 2.58
N LEU A 23 -27.24 20.23 2.13
CA LEU A 23 -27.31 21.12 0.99
C LEU A 23 -27.73 20.38 -0.28
N LYS A 24 -27.20 19.22 -0.52
CA LYS A 24 -27.60 18.36 -1.66
C LYS A 24 -29.09 17.94 -1.58
N LYS A 25 -29.57 17.56 -0.40
CA LYS A 25 -30.98 17.17 -0.17
C LYS A 25 -31.96 18.34 -0.30
N SER A 26 -31.55 19.55 0.06
CA SER A 26 -32.39 20.76 -0.05
C SER A 26 -32.50 21.34 -1.46
N GLY A 27 -32.00 20.64 -2.47
CA GLY A 27 -32.02 21.12 -3.85
C GLY A 27 -31.03 22.25 -4.15
N LYS A 28 -30.07 22.50 -3.25
CA LYS A 28 -28.99 23.50 -3.40
C LYS A 28 -27.64 22.80 -3.42
N PRO A 29 -27.31 21.97 -4.42
CA PRO A 29 -26.04 21.27 -4.47
C PRO A 29 -24.91 22.31 -4.59
N ALA A 30 -23.92 22.19 -3.72
CA ALA A 30 -22.71 23.04 -3.75
C ALA A 30 -21.49 22.15 -3.94
N THR A 31 -20.59 22.55 -4.83
CA THR A 31 -19.26 21.96 -4.90
C THR A 31 -18.40 22.58 -3.82
N THR A 32 -17.92 21.77 -2.89
CA THR A 32 -17.02 22.19 -1.82
C THR A 32 -15.60 21.74 -2.11
N VAL A 33 -14.65 22.66 -2.06
CA VAL A 33 -13.22 22.34 -2.13
C VAL A 33 -12.66 22.41 -0.72
N TYR A 34 -12.10 21.30 -0.25
CA TYR A 34 -11.46 21.19 1.06
C TYR A 34 -9.98 20.89 0.88
N VAL A 35 -9.12 21.74 1.44
CA VAL A 35 -7.67 21.56 1.36
C VAL A 35 -7.16 21.04 2.70
N THR A 36 -6.46 19.92 2.68
CA THR A 36 -5.89 19.30 3.87
C THR A 36 -4.57 18.60 3.53
N HIS A 37 -3.73 18.41 4.53
CA HIS A 37 -2.58 17.50 4.51
C HIS A 37 -2.84 16.20 5.28
N ASP A 38 -4.02 16.07 5.90
CA ASP A 38 -4.43 14.86 6.62
C ASP A 38 -5.14 13.90 5.67
N GLN A 39 -4.50 12.74 5.43
CA GLN A 39 -5.03 11.69 4.55
C GLN A 39 -6.37 11.14 5.06
N THR A 40 -6.55 11.02 6.38
CA THR A 40 -7.80 10.53 6.97
C THR A 40 -8.96 11.48 6.66
N GLU A 41 -8.71 12.79 6.74
CA GLU A 41 -9.70 13.79 6.35
C GLU A 41 -10.06 13.66 4.86
N ALA A 42 -9.06 13.63 3.99
CA ALA A 42 -9.27 13.49 2.54
C ALA A 42 -10.06 12.21 2.21
N MET A 43 -9.63 11.06 2.74
CA MET A 43 -10.22 9.75 2.45
C MET A 43 -11.64 9.57 2.99
N THR A 44 -11.98 10.25 4.08
CA THR A 44 -13.30 10.09 4.74
C THR A 44 -14.34 11.12 4.34
N MET A 45 -13.92 12.28 3.84
CA MET A 45 -14.83 13.40 3.53
C MET A 45 -15.03 13.62 2.03
N GLY A 46 -14.02 13.30 1.20
CA GLY A 46 -14.03 13.62 -0.23
C GLY A 46 -14.81 12.60 -1.07
N ASP A 47 -15.73 13.06 -1.93
CA ASP A 47 -16.24 12.23 -3.02
C ASP A 47 -15.14 11.96 -4.07
N ARG A 48 -14.25 12.93 -4.26
CA ARG A 48 -13.04 12.85 -5.07
C ARG A 48 -11.90 13.56 -4.38
N ILE A 49 -10.71 13.03 -4.55
CA ILE A 49 -9.48 13.59 -3.98
C ILE A 49 -8.53 13.95 -5.12
N CYS A 50 -7.96 15.15 -5.06
CA CYS A 50 -6.89 15.60 -5.92
C CYS A 50 -5.56 15.49 -5.16
N VAL A 51 -4.74 14.51 -5.50
CA VAL A 51 -3.37 14.38 -4.97
C VAL A 51 -2.44 15.28 -5.77
N MET A 52 -1.70 16.14 -5.07
CA MET A 52 -0.80 17.11 -5.70
C MET A 52 0.64 16.95 -5.18
N LYS A 53 1.61 17.19 -6.06
CA LYS A 53 3.05 17.25 -5.74
C LYS A 53 3.66 18.47 -6.42
N LEU A 54 4.25 19.37 -5.64
CA LEU A 54 4.94 20.57 -6.16
C LEU A 54 4.11 21.37 -7.20
N GLY A 55 2.81 21.56 -6.93
CA GLY A 55 1.89 22.28 -7.81
C GLY A 55 1.31 21.45 -8.98
N HIS A 56 1.78 20.23 -9.19
CA HIS A 56 1.28 19.34 -10.24
C HIS A 56 0.25 18.37 -9.71
N ILE A 57 -0.80 18.13 -10.50
CA ILE A 57 -1.82 17.13 -10.20
C ILE A 57 -1.25 15.73 -10.55
N MET A 58 -1.13 14.88 -9.55
CA MET A 58 -0.63 13.50 -9.70
C MET A 58 -1.75 12.52 -10.04
N GLN A 59 -2.91 12.66 -9.38
CA GLN A 59 -4.12 11.89 -9.67
C GLN A 59 -5.34 12.61 -9.08
N VAL A 60 -6.48 12.55 -9.78
CA VAL A 60 -7.80 12.96 -9.26
C VAL A 60 -8.74 11.78 -9.40
N ASP A 61 -9.18 11.23 -8.27
CA ASP A 61 -10.03 10.04 -8.28
C ASP A 61 -10.85 9.91 -7.00
N THR A 62 -11.68 8.87 -6.91
CA THR A 62 -12.34 8.47 -5.66
C THR A 62 -11.29 7.99 -4.64
N PRO A 63 -11.59 8.05 -3.32
CA PRO A 63 -10.71 7.48 -2.29
C PRO A 63 -10.31 6.03 -2.58
N ASP A 64 -11.27 5.20 -2.96
CA ASP A 64 -11.05 3.79 -3.28
C ASP A 64 -10.06 3.59 -4.44
N ASN A 65 -10.23 4.33 -5.54
CA ASN A 65 -9.32 4.26 -6.67
C ASN A 65 -7.90 4.76 -6.34
N LEU A 66 -7.78 5.83 -5.54
CA LEU A 66 -6.46 6.30 -5.11
C LEU A 66 -5.71 5.26 -4.28
N TYR A 67 -6.44 4.49 -3.46
CA TYR A 67 -5.87 3.45 -2.63
C TYR A 67 -5.53 2.17 -3.43
N HIS A 68 -6.48 1.68 -4.23
CA HIS A 68 -6.35 0.40 -4.92
C HIS A 68 -5.81 0.50 -6.35
N LYS A 69 -5.86 1.69 -6.97
CA LYS A 69 -5.45 1.93 -8.36
C LYS A 69 -4.59 3.19 -8.49
N PRO A 70 -3.50 3.32 -7.72
CA PRO A 70 -2.62 4.48 -7.83
C PRO A 70 -1.98 4.52 -9.21
N LYS A 71 -2.07 5.68 -9.90
CA LYS A 71 -1.55 5.85 -11.26
C LYS A 71 -0.02 5.86 -11.33
N ASN A 72 0.63 6.24 -10.24
CA ASN A 72 2.08 6.35 -10.18
C ASN A 72 2.62 6.05 -8.78
N MET A 73 3.92 5.90 -8.70
CA MET A 73 4.64 5.55 -7.47
C MET A 73 4.46 6.58 -6.35
N PHE A 74 4.37 7.88 -6.72
CA PHE A 74 4.13 8.92 -5.72
C PHE A 74 2.79 8.76 -5.02
N VAL A 75 1.69 8.58 -5.78
CA VAL A 75 0.35 8.38 -5.19
C VAL A 75 0.32 7.10 -4.37
N ALA A 76 0.95 6.03 -4.85
CA ALA A 76 1.01 4.75 -4.14
C ALA A 76 1.68 4.85 -2.76
N GLY A 77 2.82 5.55 -2.67
CA GLY A 77 3.53 5.78 -1.42
C GLY A 77 2.87 6.84 -0.54
N PHE A 78 2.26 7.87 -1.15
CA PHE A 78 1.64 8.95 -0.39
C PHE A 78 0.32 8.54 0.27
N ILE A 79 -0.48 7.65 -0.33
CA ILE A 79 -1.79 7.22 0.18
C ILE A 79 -1.67 5.91 0.97
N GLY A 80 -1.99 5.96 2.25
CA GLY A 80 -1.99 4.82 3.19
C GLY A 80 -1.03 5.03 4.37
N ALA A 81 -1.37 4.43 5.50
CA ALA A 81 -0.56 4.40 6.71
C ALA A 81 -0.63 2.99 7.33
N PRO A 82 0.49 2.25 7.39
CA PRO A 82 1.82 2.60 6.85
C PRO A 82 1.83 2.77 5.32
N GLU A 83 2.89 3.40 4.82
CA GLU A 83 3.10 3.57 3.38
C GLU A 83 3.24 2.23 2.66
N MET A 84 2.97 2.22 1.35
CA MET A 84 3.21 1.05 0.51
C MET A 84 4.71 0.69 0.51
N ASN A 85 5.02 -0.59 0.68
CA ASN A 85 6.38 -1.07 0.42
C ASN A 85 6.67 -0.94 -1.06
N ILE A 86 7.53 -0.01 -1.45
CA ILE A 86 7.94 0.18 -2.84
C ILE A 86 9.44 -0.09 -2.95
N ARG A 87 9.83 -1.05 -3.80
CA ARG A 87 11.23 -1.46 -3.93
C ARG A 87 11.61 -1.67 -5.38
N LYS A 88 12.86 -1.32 -5.69
CA LYS A 88 13.48 -1.62 -6.97
C LYS A 88 13.62 -3.13 -7.13
N SER A 89 13.27 -3.66 -8.29
CA SER A 89 13.31 -5.07 -8.58
C SER A 89 13.54 -5.29 -10.08
N VAL A 90 13.66 -6.54 -10.48
CA VAL A 90 13.77 -6.96 -11.88
C VAL A 90 12.70 -8.01 -12.15
N LEU A 91 12.04 -7.91 -13.31
CA LEU A 91 11.18 -8.98 -13.79
C LEU A 91 12.03 -10.07 -14.42
N VAL A 92 12.09 -11.22 -13.79
CA VAL A 92 12.85 -12.39 -14.28
C VAL A 92 11.89 -13.43 -14.82
N GLU A 93 12.26 -14.09 -15.91
CA GLU A 93 11.49 -15.21 -16.45
C GLU A 93 12.01 -16.52 -15.89
N LYS A 94 11.11 -17.35 -15.35
CA LYS A 94 11.40 -18.69 -14.83
C LYS A 94 10.31 -19.66 -15.33
N ALA A 95 10.71 -20.69 -16.05
CA ALA A 95 9.79 -21.71 -16.58
C ALA A 95 8.59 -21.13 -17.37
N GLY A 96 8.80 -20.06 -18.14
CA GLY A 96 7.75 -19.39 -18.93
C GLY A 96 6.82 -18.48 -18.12
N GLN A 97 7.14 -18.21 -16.88
CA GLN A 97 6.38 -17.32 -16.01
C GLN A 97 7.26 -16.15 -15.55
N LEU A 98 6.69 -14.94 -15.52
CA LEU A 98 7.36 -13.76 -14.98
C LEU A 98 7.29 -13.76 -13.46
N HIS A 99 8.44 -13.52 -12.85
CA HIS A 99 8.62 -13.40 -11.41
C HIS A 99 9.18 -12.03 -11.05
N ILE A 100 8.86 -11.56 -9.86
CA ILE A 100 9.51 -10.42 -9.23
C ILE A 100 10.71 -10.95 -8.44
N ALA A 101 11.90 -10.43 -8.70
CA ALA A 101 13.09 -10.74 -7.94
C ALA A 101 13.05 -10.08 -6.56
N ILE A 102 13.39 -10.81 -5.50
CA ILE A 102 13.41 -10.35 -4.10
C ILE A 102 14.68 -10.90 -3.46
N GLY A 103 15.77 -10.11 -3.50
CA GLY A 103 17.09 -10.62 -3.18
C GLY A 103 17.45 -11.80 -4.09
N ASP A 104 17.86 -12.93 -3.51
CA ASP A 104 18.18 -14.17 -4.24
C ASP A 104 16.94 -15.03 -4.54
N GLU A 105 15.79 -14.66 -3.99
CA GLU A 105 14.51 -15.36 -4.17
C GLU A 105 13.64 -14.65 -5.22
N SER A 106 12.49 -15.19 -5.53
CA SER A 106 11.53 -14.54 -6.44
C SER A 106 10.11 -15.07 -6.24
N MET A 107 9.12 -14.23 -6.53
CA MET A 107 7.71 -14.60 -6.47
C MET A 107 7.06 -14.52 -7.87
N PRO A 108 6.23 -15.52 -8.27
CA PRO A 108 5.56 -15.51 -9.56
C PRO A 108 4.47 -14.44 -9.63
N LEU A 109 4.34 -13.79 -10.78
CA LEU A 109 3.20 -12.92 -11.08
C LEU A 109 1.98 -13.78 -11.44
N ASN A 110 0.78 -13.27 -11.13
CA ASN A 110 -0.45 -13.83 -11.66
C ASN A 110 -0.59 -13.56 -13.16
N ALA A 111 -1.46 -14.31 -13.85
CA ALA A 111 -1.61 -14.25 -15.31
C ALA A 111 -1.96 -12.84 -15.81
N GLU A 112 -2.89 -12.14 -15.12
CA GLU A 112 -3.30 -10.78 -15.49
C GLU A 112 -2.14 -9.79 -15.50
N LYS A 113 -1.31 -9.81 -14.45
CA LYS A 113 -0.16 -8.91 -14.35
C LYS A 113 0.94 -9.28 -15.34
N GLN A 114 1.17 -10.58 -15.57
CA GLN A 114 2.12 -11.02 -16.58
C GLN A 114 1.82 -10.44 -17.96
N GLU A 115 0.54 -10.49 -18.38
CA GLU A 115 0.12 -9.95 -19.67
C GLU A 115 0.41 -8.45 -19.78
N LYS A 116 0.08 -7.67 -18.73
CA LYS A 116 0.29 -6.21 -18.70
C LYS A 116 1.76 -5.81 -18.74
N VAL A 117 2.66 -6.60 -18.15
CA VAL A 117 4.08 -6.25 -18.00
C VAL A 117 5.02 -7.12 -18.83
N ALA A 118 4.51 -7.92 -19.77
CA ALA A 118 5.31 -8.83 -20.60
C ALA A 118 6.47 -8.11 -21.32
N ALA A 119 6.27 -6.88 -21.80
CA ALA A 119 7.29 -6.07 -22.47
C ALA A 119 8.43 -5.62 -21.52
N TYR A 120 8.30 -5.84 -20.22
CA TYR A 120 9.27 -5.51 -19.18
C TYR A 120 10.08 -6.71 -18.69
N ALA A 121 9.94 -7.88 -19.30
CA ALA A 121 10.77 -9.05 -19.00
C ALA A 121 12.26 -8.70 -19.08
N GLY A 122 13.04 -9.05 -18.06
CA GLY A 122 14.46 -8.74 -17.94
C GLY A 122 14.79 -7.29 -17.58
N LYS A 123 13.78 -6.42 -17.38
CA LYS A 123 13.98 -5.00 -17.08
C LYS A 123 13.83 -4.68 -15.61
N GLU A 124 14.47 -3.61 -15.19
CA GLU A 124 14.25 -2.98 -13.89
C GLU A 124 12.85 -2.37 -13.82
N ILE A 125 12.21 -2.57 -12.68
CA ILE A 125 10.90 -2.02 -12.33
C ILE A 125 10.93 -1.59 -10.86
N PHE A 126 9.89 -0.88 -10.40
CA PHE A 126 9.57 -0.85 -8.99
C PHE A 126 8.38 -1.76 -8.72
N PHE A 127 8.50 -2.57 -7.68
CA PHE A 127 7.42 -3.39 -7.16
C PHE A 127 6.83 -2.73 -5.92
N GLY A 128 5.50 -2.70 -5.82
CA GLY A 128 4.77 -2.11 -4.71
C GLY A 128 3.76 -3.07 -4.10
N VAL A 129 3.78 -3.19 -2.77
CA VAL A 129 2.78 -3.96 -2.01
C VAL A 129 2.43 -3.23 -0.72
N ARG A 130 1.13 -3.12 -0.41
CA ARG A 130 0.72 -2.53 0.87
C ARG A 130 0.97 -3.49 2.02
N PRO A 131 1.29 -2.98 3.22
CA PRO A 131 1.60 -3.81 4.39
C PRO A 131 0.53 -4.84 4.75
N GLU A 132 -0.75 -4.55 4.54
CA GLU A 132 -1.86 -5.46 4.80
C GLU A 132 -2.00 -6.62 3.79
N PHE A 133 -1.28 -6.55 2.68
CA PHE A 133 -1.24 -7.63 1.66
C PHE A 133 0.03 -8.47 1.74
N VAL A 134 0.77 -8.33 2.83
CA VAL A 134 1.91 -9.17 3.19
C VAL A 134 1.46 -10.17 4.23
N SER A 135 1.55 -11.46 3.93
CA SER A 135 1.30 -12.54 4.88
C SER A 135 2.61 -13.10 5.42
N LEU A 136 2.64 -13.43 6.70
CA LEU A 136 3.81 -13.99 7.39
C LEU A 136 3.55 -15.42 7.86
N SER A 137 4.61 -16.22 7.94
CA SER A 137 4.56 -17.58 8.48
C SER A 137 5.92 -17.96 9.09
N ASP A 138 5.90 -18.87 10.07
CA ASP A 138 7.10 -19.52 10.57
C ASP A 138 7.61 -20.63 9.64
N GLU A 139 6.74 -21.13 8.75
CA GLU A 139 7.03 -22.18 7.78
C GLU A 139 6.96 -21.64 6.35
N PRO A 140 7.69 -22.26 5.41
CA PRO A 140 7.62 -21.86 4.00
C PRO A 140 6.21 -21.97 3.43
N PHE A 141 5.82 -21.01 2.60
CA PHE A 141 4.54 -21.04 1.88
C PHE A 141 4.55 -22.08 0.77
N PRO A 142 3.56 -23.00 0.70
CA PRO A 142 3.51 -24.08 -0.30
C PRO A 142 3.50 -23.59 -1.76
N ASN A 143 2.86 -22.44 -1.99
CA ASN A 143 2.68 -21.85 -3.32
C ASN A 143 3.74 -20.78 -3.67
N GLY A 144 4.86 -20.80 -2.96
CA GLY A 144 5.93 -19.84 -3.16
C GLY A 144 5.83 -18.67 -2.19
N GLY A 145 6.99 -18.21 -1.78
CA GLY A 145 7.21 -17.09 -0.87
C GLY A 145 8.69 -16.82 -0.78
N CYS A 146 9.04 -15.81 -0.03
CA CYS A 146 10.43 -15.45 0.26
C CYS A 146 10.66 -15.48 1.77
N SER A 147 11.91 -15.32 2.16
CA SER A 147 12.30 -15.29 3.56
C SER A 147 12.92 -13.94 3.95
N GLY A 148 12.79 -13.60 5.22
CA GLY A 148 13.40 -12.40 5.81
C GLY A 148 13.67 -12.60 7.29
N GLU A 149 14.38 -11.68 7.89
CA GLU A 149 14.61 -11.63 9.33
C GLU A 149 13.60 -10.69 9.98
N MET A 150 12.83 -11.13 10.97
CA MET A 150 11.96 -10.26 11.76
C MET A 150 12.81 -9.44 12.72
N VAL A 151 12.96 -8.14 12.44
CA VAL A 151 13.88 -7.26 13.17
C VAL A 151 13.21 -6.36 14.19
N ARG A 152 11.95 -5.99 13.96
CA ARG A 152 11.22 -5.06 14.81
C ARG A 152 9.71 -5.28 14.72
N VAL A 153 8.99 -4.97 15.79
CA VAL A 153 7.53 -4.96 15.83
C VAL A 153 7.02 -3.73 16.56
N GLU A 154 5.88 -3.22 16.13
CA GLU A 154 5.15 -2.14 16.79
C GLU A 154 3.73 -2.62 17.10
N ASN A 155 3.34 -2.55 18.37
CA ASN A 155 2.00 -2.97 18.82
C ASN A 155 1.03 -1.80 18.70
N MET A 156 0.05 -1.92 17.82
CA MET A 156 -1.02 -0.94 17.60
C MET A 156 -2.31 -1.30 18.34
N GLY A 157 -2.27 -2.33 19.22
CA GLY A 157 -3.40 -2.85 19.98
C GLY A 157 -4.14 -3.96 19.25
N HIS A 158 -4.89 -3.64 18.21
CA HIS A 158 -5.65 -4.62 17.40
C HIS A 158 -4.84 -5.27 16.29
N GLU A 159 -3.66 -4.73 15.97
CA GLU A 159 -2.75 -5.22 14.94
C GLU A 159 -1.30 -4.93 15.32
N PHE A 160 -0.36 -5.54 14.62
CA PHE A 160 1.06 -5.26 14.72
C PHE A 160 1.60 -4.82 13.36
N PHE A 161 2.51 -3.84 13.39
CA PHE A 161 3.42 -3.60 12.28
C PHE A 161 4.68 -4.41 12.53
N VAL A 162 4.94 -5.34 11.62
CA VAL A 162 6.09 -6.26 11.68
C VAL A 162 7.06 -5.85 10.59
N TYR A 163 8.31 -5.60 10.98
CA TYR A 163 9.35 -5.15 10.08
C TYR A 163 10.34 -6.30 9.82
N LEU A 164 10.50 -6.62 8.55
CA LEU A 164 11.40 -7.68 8.10
C LEU A 164 12.59 -7.06 7.37
N LYS A 165 13.79 -7.50 7.70
CA LYS A 165 14.97 -7.26 6.87
C LYS A 165 14.97 -8.30 5.76
N VAL A 166 14.91 -7.84 4.51
CA VAL A 166 14.91 -8.65 3.29
C VAL A 166 16.02 -8.14 2.39
N ALA A 167 17.08 -8.90 2.21
CA ALA A 167 18.28 -8.46 1.50
C ALA A 167 18.80 -7.12 2.08
N ASP A 168 18.75 -6.04 1.32
CA ASP A 168 19.27 -4.71 1.67
C ASP A 168 18.17 -3.71 2.05
N TYR A 169 16.93 -4.15 2.22
CA TYR A 169 15.81 -3.27 2.56
C TYR A 169 14.93 -3.81 3.69
N GLU A 170 14.09 -2.93 4.25
CA GLU A 170 13.07 -3.26 5.24
C GLU A 170 11.70 -3.40 4.54
N LEU A 171 11.00 -4.49 4.84
CA LEU A 171 9.63 -4.76 4.41
C LEU A 171 8.71 -4.64 5.62
N THR A 172 7.65 -3.86 5.53
CA THR A 172 6.63 -3.72 6.56
C THR A 172 5.44 -4.63 6.25
N ALA A 173 5.04 -5.44 7.21
CA ALA A 173 3.78 -6.19 7.19
C ALA A 173 2.84 -5.66 8.27
N ARG A 174 1.54 -5.63 7.98
CA ARG A 174 0.47 -5.25 8.90
C ARG A 174 -0.37 -6.47 9.19
N ILE A 175 -0.24 -7.01 10.40
CA ILE A 175 -0.77 -8.32 10.77
C ILE A 175 -1.74 -8.17 11.95
N PRO A 176 -2.95 -8.76 11.91
CA PRO A 176 -3.87 -8.82 13.03
C PRO A 176 -3.22 -9.38 14.30
N SER A 177 -3.62 -8.88 15.47
CA SER A 177 -2.96 -9.23 16.74
C SER A 177 -3.02 -10.71 17.09
N ASP A 178 -4.10 -11.38 16.75
CA ASP A 178 -4.30 -12.82 16.96
C ASP A 178 -3.37 -13.68 16.10
N GLU A 179 -3.09 -13.25 14.88
CA GLU A 179 -2.16 -13.92 13.96
C GLU A 179 -0.69 -13.61 14.30
N ALA A 180 -0.39 -12.36 14.69
CA ALA A 180 0.98 -11.91 14.92
C ALA A 180 1.57 -12.42 16.25
N LYS A 181 0.79 -12.43 17.34
CA LYS A 181 1.28 -12.78 18.67
C LYS A 181 2.01 -14.12 18.75
N PRO A 182 1.49 -15.24 18.20
CA PRO A 182 2.19 -16.53 18.29
C PRO A 182 3.56 -16.52 17.63
N MET A 183 3.76 -15.65 16.62
CA MET A 183 5.05 -15.50 15.94
C MET A 183 5.99 -14.58 16.73
N ILE A 184 5.47 -13.48 17.28
CA ILE A 184 6.24 -12.48 18.04
C ILE A 184 6.75 -13.08 19.36
N ASP A 185 5.96 -13.90 20.04
CA ASP A 185 6.31 -14.56 21.29
C ASP A 185 7.52 -15.51 21.14
N LYS A 186 7.85 -15.95 19.92
CA LYS A 186 9.06 -16.73 19.62
C LYS A 186 10.33 -15.89 19.55
N GLY A 187 10.22 -14.57 19.68
CA GLY A 187 11.33 -13.61 19.67
C GLY A 187 11.62 -12.97 18.32
N LEU A 188 12.42 -11.91 18.37
CA LEU A 188 12.94 -11.18 17.21
C LEU A 188 14.25 -11.79 16.68
N HIS A 189 14.78 -11.20 15.61
CA HIS A 189 16.06 -11.58 14.97
C HIS A 189 16.09 -13.05 14.54
N ARG A 190 14.98 -13.51 13.99
CA ARG A 190 14.84 -14.85 13.45
C ARG A 190 14.28 -14.85 12.03
N LYS A 191 14.57 -15.91 11.33
CA LYS A 191 14.02 -16.14 9.98
C LYS A 191 12.52 -16.38 10.06
N VAL A 192 11.77 -15.67 9.21
CA VAL A 192 10.35 -15.88 8.94
C VAL A 192 10.15 -15.91 7.44
N TYR A 193 9.03 -16.47 7.01
CA TYR A 193 8.65 -16.52 5.60
C TYR A 193 7.53 -15.53 5.35
N PHE A 194 7.50 -14.97 4.14
CA PHE A 194 6.45 -14.05 3.72
C PHE A 194 6.02 -14.31 2.28
N THR A 195 4.78 -13.95 1.99
CA THR A 195 4.23 -13.92 0.63
C THR A 195 3.37 -12.68 0.45
N PHE A 196 3.02 -12.38 -0.79
CA PHE A 196 2.20 -11.23 -1.16
C PHE A 196 0.90 -11.68 -1.84
N ASP A 197 -0.20 -10.96 -1.58
CA ASP A 197 -1.36 -11.06 -2.48
C ASP A 197 -1.03 -10.38 -3.81
N MET A 198 -0.63 -11.20 -4.80
CA MET A 198 -0.23 -10.72 -6.12
C MET A 198 -1.35 -10.00 -6.89
N ASN A 199 -2.61 -10.20 -6.51
CA ASN A 199 -3.73 -9.45 -7.10
C ASN A 199 -3.73 -7.99 -6.65
N LYS A 200 -3.16 -7.70 -5.46
CA LYS A 200 -3.12 -6.38 -4.83
C LYS A 200 -1.77 -5.66 -4.95
N CYS A 201 -0.79 -6.31 -5.58
CA CYS A 201 0.50 -5.71 -5.84
C CYS A 201 0.47 -4.77 -7.05
N HIS A 202 1.44 -3.86 -7.11
CA HIS A 202 1.63 -2.91 -8.21
C HIS A 202 3.02 -3.02 -8.80
N ILE A 203 3.13 -2.75 -10.09
CA ILE A 203 4.39 -2.71 -10.82
C ILE A 203 4.49 -1.35 -11.47
N PHE A 204 5.58 -0.64 -11.22
CA PHE A 204 5.81 0.70 -11.76
C PHE A 204 7.03 0.70 -12.68
N ASP A 205 6.93 1.47 -13.74
CA ASP A 205 8.05 1.71 -14.66
C ASP A 205 9.21 2.41 -13.92
N ALA A 206 10.44 1.90 -14.10
CA ALA A 206 11.60 2.40 -13.38
C ALA A 206 12.00 3.84 -13.76
N LYS A 207 11.59 4.33 -14.93
CA LYS A 207 11.94 5.66 -15.45
C LYS A 207 10.82 6.68 -15.27
N THR A 208 9.59 6.27 -15.58
CA THR A 208 8.42 7.18 -15.56
C THR A 208 7.65 7.13 -14.26
N GLU A 209 7.92 6.14 -13.40
CA GLU A 209 7.18 5.86 -12.16
C GLU A 209 5.69 5.59 -12.37
N GLN A 210 5.24 5.41 -13.61
CA GLN A 210 3.84 5.10 -13.93
C GLN A 210 3.51 3.65 -13.58
N ASN A 211 2.27 3.41 -13.13
CA ASN A 211 1.79 2.08 -12.80
C ASN A 211 1.49 1.29 -14.08
N LEU A 212 2.23 0.22 -14.30
CA LEU A 212 2.13 -0.69 -15.45
C LEU A 212 1.07 -1.78 -15.26
N SER A 213 0.60 -1.97 -14.03
CA SER A 213 -0.27 -3.09 -13.64
C SER A 213 -1.75 -2.72 -13.49
N LEU A 214 -2.15 -1.51 -13.95
CA LEU A 214 -3.55 -1.04 -13.96
C LEU A 214 -4.33 -1.58 -15.14
#